data_3449be80ca30c84d73fc1dba6fa0c88b
#
_entry.id   3449be80ca30c84d73fc1dba6fa0c88b
#
_cell.length_a   1.000
_cell.length_b   1.000
_cell.length_c   1.000
_cell.angle_alpha   90.00
_cell.angle_beta   90.00
_cell.angle_gamma   90.00
#
_symmetry.space_group_name_H-M   'P 1'
#
loop_
_entity.id
_entity.type
_entity.pdbx_description
1 polymer ?
#
loop_
_entity_poly.entity_id
_entity_poly.type
_entity_poly.pdbx_seq_one_letter_code
_entity_poly.pdbx_strand_id
1 'polypeptide(L)'
;IKHLANFLGCSYYASEYLKADNCFTGKVKGMFSESQKDDCIQWNINTNEYSYIEAWGDTASDFGLFKHADYRLLVEPTKQTLETLIKKITIDKII
;
A
#
# COMPACT_ATOMS: atom_id res chain seq x y z
N ILE A 1 -1.91 -4.29 -12.57
CA ILE A 1 -0.63 -3.99 -11.89
C ILE A 1 0.48 -4.99 -12.22
N LYS A 2 0.13 -6.24 -12.45
CA LYS A 2 1.09 -7.29 -12.82
C LYS A 2 1.91 -6.90 -14.06
N HIS A 3 1.26 -6.42 -15.10
CA HIS A 3 1.93 -6.04 -16.35
C HIS A 3 2.85 -4.85 -16.16
N LEU A 4 2.43 -3.86 -15.37
CA LEU A 4 3.27 -2.71 -15.04
C LEU A 4 4.48 -3.13 -14.22
N ALA A 5 4.30 -3.98 -13.22
CA ALA A 5 5.39 -4.48 -12.38
C ALA A 5 6.41 -5.27 -13.20
N ASN A 6 5.95 -6.12 -14.12
CA ASN A 6 6.83 -6.87 -15.02
C ASN A 6 7.63 -5.94 -15.95
N PHE A 7 6.97 -4.91 -16.48
CA PHE A 7 7.63 -3.90 -17.30
C PHE A 7 8.73 -3.16 -16.54
N LEU A 8 8.46 -2.80 -15.29
CA LEU A 8 9.40 -2.06 -14.42
C LEU A 8 10.45 -2.96 -13.78
N GLY A 9 10.32 -4.28 -13.89
CA GLY A 9 11.24 -5.23 -13.26
C GLY A 9 11.16 -5.24 -11.73
N CYS A 10 9.98 -4.99 -11.15
CA CYS A 10 9.76 -5.00 -9.72
C CYS A 10 8.73 -6.03 -9.29
N SER A 11 8.73 -6.36 -8.00
CA SER A 11 7.72 -7.21 -7.40
C SER A 11 6.41 -6.46 -7.24
N TYR A 12 5.31 -7.20 -7.14
CA TYR A 12 4.01 -6.61 -6.88
C TYR A 12 3.19 -7.45 -5.90
N TYR A 13 2.30 -6.78 -5.18
CA TYR A 13 1.27 -7.38 -4.34
C TYR A 13 -0.02 -6.61 -4.59
N ALA A 14 -1.07 -7.30 -4.96
CA ALA A 14 -2.32 -6.67 -5.38
C ALA A 14 -3.54 -7.47 -4.94
N SER A 15 -4.65 -6.76 -4.80
CA SER A 15 -5.95 -7.39 -4.59
C SER A 15 -6.40 -8.14 -5.83
N GLU A 16 -7.08 -9.25 -5.63
CA GLU A 16 -7.57 -10.10 -6.70
C GLU A 16 -9.06 -10.39 -6.51
N TYR A 17 -9.82 -10.34 -7.61
CA TYR A 17 -11.18 -10.85 -7.62
C TYR A 17 -11.15 -12.37 -7.64
N LEU A 18 -11.92 -12.98 -6.73
CA LEU A 18 -12.04 -14.44 -6.68
C LEU A 18 -12.97 -14.95 -7.75
N LYS A 19 -12.58 -16.07 -8.37
CA LYS A 19 -13.35 -16.74 -9.42
C LYS A 19 -13.74 -18.15 -8.98
N ALA A 20 -14.93 -18.57 -9.39
CA ALA A 20 -15.37 -19.96 -9.32
C ALA A 20 -15.98 -20.32 -10.68
N ASP A 21 -15.59 -21.48 -11.25
CA ASP A 21 -16.05 -21.95 -12.55
C ASP A 21 -15.91 -20.90 -13.67
N ASN A 22 -14.78 -20.19 -13.69
CA ASN A 22 -14.47 -19.08 -14.62
C ASN A 22 -15.38 -17.86 -14.49
N CYS A 23 -16.19 -17.77 -13.44
CA CYS A 23 -17.04 -16.62 -13.14
C CYS A 23 -16.56 -15.89 -11.88
N PHE A 24 -16.68 -14.58 -11.86
CA PHE A 24 -16.41 -13.80 -10.66
C PHE A 24 -17.47 -14.06 -9.60
N THR A 25 -17.03 -14.30 -8.36
CA THR A 25 -17.93 -14.61 -7.24
C THR A 25 -18.47 -13.38 -6.53
N GLY A 26 -17.98 -12.19 -6.88
CA GLY A 26 -18.26 -10.96 -6.15
C GLY A 26 -17.38 -10.79 -4.91
N LYS A 27 -16.50 -11.75 -4.63
CA LYS A 27 -15.56 -11.69 -3.51
C LYS A 27 -14.18 -11.24 -4.00
N VAL A 28 -13.43 -10.63 -3.12
CA VAL A 28 -12.09 -10.12 -3.41
C VAL A 28 -11.12 -10.59 -2.33
N LYS A 29 -9.94 -11.01 -2.76
CA LYS A 29 -8.81 -11.33 -1.90
C LYS A 29 -7.77 -10.22 -2.04
N GLY A 30 -7.30 -9.67 -0.93
CA GLY A 30 -6.14 -8.78 -0.99
C GLY A 30 -6.14 -7.59 -0.05
N MET A 31 -5.47 -6.51 -0.47
CA MET A 31 -4.99 -5.43 0.38
C MET A 31 -5.89 -4.20 0.35
N PHE A 32 -7.05 -4.27 1.00
CA PHE A 32 -7.97 -3.13 1.06
C PHE A 32 -7.79 -2.28 2.31
N SER A 33 -7.56 -2.92 3.46
CA SER A 33 -7.49 -2.24 4.74
C SER A 33 -6.06 -1.90 5.13
N GLU A 34 -5.96 -1.01 6.10
CA GLU A 34 -4.68 -0.67 6.72
C GLU A 34 -3.96 -1.91 7.27
N SER A 35 -4.68 -2.78 7.99
CA SER A 35 -4.09 -3.99 8.57
C SER A 35 -3.63 -4.97 7.51
N GLN A 36 -4.36 -5.11 6.41
CA GLN A 36 -3.96 -5.99 5.31
C GLN A 36 -2.70 -5.49 4.59
N LYS A 37 -2.58 -4.18 4.41
CA LYS A 37 -1.36 -3.57 3.85
C LYS A 37 -0.17 -3.75 4.76
N ASP A 38 -0.35 -3.54 6.05
CA ASP A 38 0.67 -3.78 7.06
C ASP A 38 1.12 -5.23 7.09
N ASP A 39 0.18 -6.17 7.13
CA ASP A 39 0.47 -7.60 7.11
C ASP A 39 1.22 -8.02 5.84
N CYS A 40 0.87 -7.45 4.70
CA CYS A 40 1.56 -7.71 3.44
C CYS A 40 3.04 -7.36 3.55
N ILE A 41 3.37 -6.23 4.11
CA ILE A 41 4.77 -5.82 4.31
C ILE A 41 5.46 -6.75 5.31
N GLN A 42 4.85 -7.00 6.46
CA GLN A 42 5.46 -7.83 7.50
C GLN A 42 5.76 -9.24 7.04
N TRP A 43 4.85 -9.85 6.27
CA TRP A 43 4.95 -11.26 5.90
C TRP A 43 5.75 -11.50 4.61
N ASN A 44 5.88 -10.51 3.74
CA ASN A 44 6.48 -10.69 2.42
C ASN A 44 7.78 -9.93 2.21
N ILE A 45 8.07 -8.93 3.03
CA ILE A 45 9.23 -8.06 2.84
C ILE A 45 10.05 -8.01 4.13
N ASN A 46 11.33 -8.33 4.02
CA ASN A 46 12.26 -8.10 5.11
C ASN A 46 12.78 -6.66 5.03
N THR A 47 12.17 -5.77 5.79
CA THR A 47 12.51 -4.34 5.77
C THR A 47 13.93 -4.07 6.26
N ASN A 48 14.52 -4.98 7.04
CA ASN A 48 15.90 -4.84 7.54
C ASN A 48 16.96 -5.02 6.46
N GLU A 49 16.58 -5.56 5.29
CA GLU A 49 17.49 -5.70 4.15
C GLU A 49 17.70 -4.39 3.38
N TYR A 50 16.91 -3.36 3.71
CA TYR A 50 16.93 -2.09 2.99
C TYR A 50 17.41 -0.97 3.91
N SER A 51 18.32 -0.14 3.42
CA SER A 51 18.81 1.03 4.16
C SER A 51 17.86 2.23 4.08
N TYR A 52 16.97 2.24 3.09
CA TYR A 52 16.01 3.31 2.87
C TYR A 52 14.74 2.77 2.23
N ILE A 53 13.59 3.13 2.80
CA ILE A 53 12.27 2.75 2.31
C ILE A 53 11.44 4.00 2.12
N GLU A 54 10.92 4.18 0.92
CA GLU A 54 10.03 5.27 0.58
C GLU A 54 8.64 4.71 0.28
N ALA A 55 7.61 5.32 0.85
CA ALA A 55 6.24 4.91 0.63
C ALA A 55 5.42 6.06 0.04
N TRP A 56 4.62 5.72 -0.95
CA TRP A 56 3.70 6.63 -1.63
C TRP A 56 2.29 6.11 -1.47
N GLY A 57 1.36 6.99 -1.16
CA GLY A 57 -0.04 6.62 -0.98
C GLY A 57 -0.98 7.80 -1.12
N ASP A 58 -2.28 7.53 -1.14
CA ASP A 58 -3.31 8.55 -1.35
C ASP A 58 -4.49 8.45 -0.38
N THR A 59 -4.55 7.40 0.42
CA THR A 59 -5.66 7.14 1.34
C THR A 59 -5.20 6.88 2.77
N ALA A 60 -6.15 6.97 3.72
CA ALA A 60 -5.87 6.72 5.13
C ALA A 60 -5.40 5.28 5.40
N SER A 61 -5.84 4.30 4.59
CA SER A 61 -5.41 2.91 4.74
C SER A 61 -3.94 2.70 4.43
N ASP A 62 -3.30 3.64 3.73
CA ASP A 62 -1.86 3.59 3.42
C ASP A 62 -0.98 3.80 4.65
N PHE A 63 -1.57 4.16 5.79
CA PHE A 63 -0.86 4.12 7.07
C PHE A 63 -0.19 2.75 7.32
N GLY A 64 -0.83 1.66 6.87
CA GLY A 64 -0.25 0.32 6.94
C GLY A 64 1.06 0.16 6.17
N LEU A 65 1.28 0.97 5.15
CA LEU A 65 2.56 1.04 4.42
C LEU A 65 3.49 2.08 5.05
N PHE A 66 2.97 3.24 5.36
CA PHE A 66 3.76 4.38 5.84
C PHE A 66 4.53 4.09 7.13
N LYS A 67 3.98 3.28 8.01
CA LYS A 67 4.66 2.95 9.26
C LYS A 67 5.93 2.13 9.08
N HIS A 68 6.16 1.55 7.91
CA HIS A 68 7.38 0.83 7.57
C HIS A 68 8.39 1.69 6.78
N ALA A 69 8.05 2.93 6.45
CA ALA A 69 8.83 3.77 5.58
C ALA A 69 9.67 4.80 6.35
N ASP A 70 10.79 5.18 5.74
CA ASP A 70 11.65 6.27 6.22
C ASP A 70 11.21 7.61 5.65
N TYR A 71 10.62 7.61 4.46
CA TYR A 71 10.14 8.80 3.77
C TYR A 71 8.73 8.53 3.22
N ARG A 72 7.81 9.45 3.49
CA ARG A 72 6.38 9.25 3.22
C ARG A 72 5.80 10.37 2.39
N LEU A 73 5.23 10.02 1.24
CA LEU A 73 4.63 10.96 0.32
C LEU A 73 3.12 10.69 0.17
N LEU A 74 2.32 11.74 0.32
CA LEU A 74 0.90 11.69 -0.02
C LEU A 74 0.68 12.30 -1.40
N VAL A 75 0.00 11.53 -2.26
CA VAL A 75 -0.33 11.95 -3.62
C VAL A 75 -1.77 12.39 -3.66
N GLU A 76 -2.00 13.67 -3.95
CA GLU A 76 -3.34 14.27 -4.11
C GLU A 76 -4.34 13.82 -3.03
N PRO A 77 -4.01 13.91 -1.73
CA PRO A 77 -4.91 13.45 -0.68
C PRO A 77 -6.15 14.33 -0.59
N THR A 78 -7.27 13.72 -0.17
CA THR A 78 -8.41 14.51 0.28
C THR A 78 -8.05 15.21 1.58
N LYS A 79 -8.79 16.28 1.91
CA LYS A 79 -8.60 16.99 3.18
C LYS A 79 -8.76 16.05 4.39
N GLN A 80 -9.76 15.17 4.36
CA GLN A 80 -10.01 14.19 5.41
C GLN A 80 -8.86 13.22 5.57
N THR A 81 -8.32 12.69 4.47
CA THR A 81 -7.17 11.80 4.48
C THR A 81 -5.96 12.48 5.11
N LEU A 82 -5.67 13.70 4.69
CA LEU A 82 -4.54 14.46 5.23
C LEU A 82 -4.69 14.68 6.74
N GLU A 83 -5.86 15.16 7.19
CA GLU A 83 -6.13 15.39 8.61
C GLU A 83 -6.02 14.11 9.44
N THR A 84 -6.45 12.98 8.90
CA THR A 84 -6.36 11.70 9.58
C THR A 84 -4.92 11.22 9.73
N LEU A 85 -4.14 11.29 8.66
CA LEU A 85 -2.78 10.76 8.64
C LEU A 85 -1.78 11.62 9.41
N ILE A 86 -1.86 12.94 9.33
CA ILE A 86 -0.93 13.82 10.05
C ILE A 86 -1.04 13.69 11.57
N LYS A 87 -2.16 13.20 12.09
CA LYS A 87 -2.34 12.91 13.51
C LYS A 87 -1.63 11.64 13.96
N LYS A 88 -1.33 10.75 13.03
CA LYS A 88 -0.78 9.42 13.32
C LYS A 88 0.71 9.32 13.00
N ILE A 89 1.17 10.03 11.97
CA ILE A 89 2.51 9.85 11.45
C ILE A 89 2.98 11.13 10.74
N THR A 90 4.28 11.31 10.68
CA THR A 90 4.87 12.41 9.92
C THR A 90 4.75 12.14 8.43
N ILE A 91 4.20 13.10 7.69
CA ILE A 91 4.17 13.08 6.23
C ILE A 91 5.27 14.03 5.74
N ASP A 92 6.18 13.52 4.94
CA ASP A 92 7.36 14.27 4.50
C ASP A 92 7.08 15.13 3.28
N LYS A 93 6.18 14.68 2.40
CA LYS A 93 5.84 15.43 1.20
C LYS A 93 4.40 15.17 0.76
N ILE A 94 3.77 16.21 0.23
CA ILE A 94 2.45 16.15 -0.42
C ILE A 94 2.63 16.60 -1.87
N ILE A 95 2.14 15.78 -2.77
CA ILE A 95 2.23 16.06 -4.20
C ILE A 95 0.85 16.40 -4.76
#